data_5a463777b55af73cf98919b10bdeee94
#
_entry.id   5a463777b55af73cf98919b10bdeee94
#
_cell.length_a   1.000
_cell.length_b   1.000
_cell.length_c   1.000
_cell.angle_alpha   90.00
_cell.angle_beta   90.00
_cell.angle_gamma   90.00
#
_symmetry.space_group_name_H-M   'P 1'
#
loop_
_entity.id
_entity.type
_entity.pdbx_description
1 polymer ?
#
loop_
_entity_poly.entity_id
_entity_poly.type
_entity_poly.pdbx_seq_one_letter_code
_entity_poly.pdbx_strand_id
1 'polypeptide(L)'
;MMGAAGAKKRGAACVAIVLSTLSAGCAVGPDFATPQAPIADAWIEWRNHSLKSGPAEYRDWWRVFHDPVLDRLIDAAYAQNLTLLSAGTKVLQARAELGVAIGELFPQKQALSISTSYNRSSNATTPSQGGNSSKLGNFWADNWSAAAVWELDFWGKFRRGVESADATYLASIASYDDVLVTLLADVAQTYIGIRTLERQIAIARENITRQREAVRIARDRYKGGAATMLDVHQAENVLATTEATVPQLTLQLRTGQNALAVLLGMAPGEIGAMLASSSGKIPSAPDKVVVGVPADLLRRRPDIRAAELKAAAQSAQIGVAQAELYPAISITGGFGGLASTASGHNLAQAFHPIGRMFTVGPSFKWNVLNYGQITNNVRLQDATLQQYLVDYQNAVLVAQQQVEDGISKFTLSKTQARYLARSVLEARGAVDIALLQYQQGTQDFTTVLTSEENLLTAQNNLAAASGNVATGLVAVFRGLGGGWQIREGKGFVNEATAREMRSRTNWGDLLSPEGETPPPDPGLPGPEDRGPTIRLPEW
;
A
#
# COMPACT_ATOMS: atom_id res chain seq x y z
N MET A 1 20.95 -45.88 -53.40
CA MET A 1 20.49 -44.59 -52.84
C MET A 1 19.54 -44.83 -51.69
N MET A 2 19.98 -45.43 -50.59
CA MET A 2 19.13 -45.64 -49.36
C MET A 2 19.99 -45.59 -48.12
N GLY A 3 20.59 -44.44 -47.79
CA GLY A 3 21.44 -44.31 -46.62
C GLY A 3 21.44 -42.93 -45.98
N ALA A 4 20.97 -41.86 -46.64
CA ALA A 4 21.11 -40.49 -46.19
C ALA A 4 19.88 -39.95 -45.42
N ALA A 5 18.71 -40.59 -45.49
CA ALA A 5 17.48 -40.13 -44.81
C ALA A 5 17.37 -40.56 -43.32
N GLY A 6 18.09 -41.62 -42.92
CA GLY A 6 18.08 -42.15 -41.56
C GLY A 6 18.95 -41.33 -40.57
N ALA A 7 20.04 -40.75 -41.04
CA ALA A 7 20.95 -39.94 -40.20
C ALA A 7 20.36 -38.57 -39.81
N LYS A 8 19.61 -37.93 -40.73
CA LYS A 8 18.93 -36.64 -40.44
C LYS A 8 17.80 -36.76 -39.41
N LYS A 9 17.03 -37.89 -39.45
CA LYS A 9 15.97 -38.12 -38.44
C LYS A 9 16.52 -38.46 -37.04
N ARG A 10 17.65 -39.15 -36.94
CA ARG A 10 18.32 -39.45 -35.67
C ARG A 10 18.95 -38.20 -35.05
N GLY A 11 19.55 -37.31 -35.85
CA GLY A 11 20.06 -36.02 -35.38
C GLY A 11 18.97 -35.10 -34.86
N ALA A 12 17.80 -35.00 -35.53
CA ALA A 12 16.67 -34.21 -35.08
C ALA A 12 16.02 -34.77 -33.81
N ALA A 13 15.95 -36.08 -33.64
CA ALA A 13 15.44 -36.72 -32.41
C ALA A 13 16.39 -36.54 -31.23
N CYS A 14 17.71 -36.59 -31.41
CA CYS A 14 18.68 -36.30 -30.36
C CYS A 14 18.65 -34.82 -29.95
N VAL A 15 18.49 -33.87 -30.87
CA VAL A 15 18.33 -32.46 -30.58
C VAL A 15 17.02 -32.18 -29.84
N ALA A 16 15.91 -32.83 -30.22
CA ALA A 16 14.62 -32.69 -29.52
C ALA A 16 14.65 -33.29 -28.13
N ILE A 17 15.35 -34.41 -27.89
CA ILE A 17 15.51 -35.02 -26.56
C ILE A 17 16.43 -34.15 -25.68
N VAL A 18 17.49 -33.58 -26.23
CA VAL A 18 18.37 -32.64 -25.52
C VAL A 18 17.61 -31.33 -25.18
N LEU A 19 16.76 -30.81 -26.08
CA LEU A 19 15.92 -29.66 -25.78
C LEU A 19 14.84 -29.95 -24.72
N SER A 20 14.25 -31.18 -24.74
CA SER A 20 13.22 -31.53 -23.74
C SER A 20 13.80 -31.82 -22.33
N THR A 21 15.04 -32.33 -22.25
CA THR A 21 15.75 -32.48 -20.94
C THR A 21 16.30 -31.16 -20.43
N LEU A 22 16.51 -30.16 -21.27
CA LEU A 22 16.91 -28.80 -20.89
C LEU A 22 15.76 -28.01 -20.25
N SER A 23 14.50 -28.39 -20.50
CA SER A 23 13.32 -27.74 -19.90
C SER A 23 13.06 -28.16 -18.45
N ALA A 24 13.66 -29.25 -17.96
CA ALA A 24 13.57 -29.74 -16.58
C ALA A 24 14.77 -29.29 -15.73
N GLY A 25 15.38 -28.15 -16.04
CA GLY A 25 16.47 -27.58 -15.24
C GLY A 25 16.00 -27.31 -13.81
N CYS A 26 16.66 -27.94 -12.82
CA CYS A 26 16.39 -27.70 -11.41
C CYS A 26 16.70 -26.25 -11.07
N ALA A 27 15.70 -25.45 -10.74
CA ALA A 27 15.90 -24.13 -10.17
C ALA A 27 16.57 -24.30 -8.80
N VAL A 28 17.68 -23.61 -8.56
CA VAL A 28 18.36 -23.64 -7.26
C VAL A 28 17.68 -22.67 -6.31
N GLY A 29 17.86 -22.88 -5.01
CA GLY A 29 17.29 -22.06 -3.95
C GLY A 29 16.09 -22.68 -3.27
N PRO A 30 15.66 -22.13 -2.14
CA PRO A 30 14.51 -22.62 -1.40
C PRO A 30 13.20 -22.25 -2.12
N ASP A 31 12.21 -23.12 -2.03
CA ASP A 31 10.82 -22.77 -2.38
C ASP A 31 10.15 -22.12 -1.17
N PHE A 32 9.37 -21.08 -1.43
CA PHE A 32 8.68 -20.37 -0.37
C PHE A 32 7.56 -21.23 0.21
N ALA A 33 7.50 -21.29 1.55
CA ALA A 33 6.38 -21.85 2.29
C ALA A 33 5.83 -20.77 3.24
N THR A 34 4.51 -20.63 3.27
CA THR A 34 3.85 -19.67 4.16
C THR A 34 4.23 -19.92 5.61
N PRO A 35 4.82 -18.93 6.32
CA PRO A 35 5.27 -19.11 7.68
C PRO A 35 4.10 -19.23 8.65
N GLN A 36 4.27 -20.05 9.69
CA GLN A 36 3.31 -20.11 10.78
C GLN A 36 3.40 -18.84 11.63
N ALA A 37 2.24 -18.31 12.03
CA ALA A 37 2.14 -17.18 12.93
C ALA A 37 1.24 -17.53 14.13
N PRO A 38 1.51 -16.98 15.33
CA PRO A 38 0.67 -17.22 16.50
C PRO A 38 -0.68 -16.48 16.31
N ILE A 39 -1.75 -17.24 16.20
CA ILE A 39 -3.13 -16.73 16.06
C ILE A 39 -3.94 -17.23 17.25
N ALA A 40 -4.70 -16.31 17.88
CA ALA A 40 -5.62 -16.66 18.95
C ALA A 40 -6.83 -17.44 18.39
N ASP A 41 -7.34 -18.42 19.14
CA ASP A 41 -8.50 -19.21 18.72
C ASP A 41 -9.81 -18.39 18.71
N ALA A 42 -9.91 -17.38 19.56
CA ALA A 42 -11.09 -16.52 19.67
C ALA A 42 -10.70 -15.12 20.18
N TRP A 43 -11.54 -14.12 19.88
CA TRP A 43 -11.40 -12.77 20.44
C TRP A 43 -11.66 -12.76 21.95
N ILE A 44 -11.00 -11.89 22.71
CA ILE A 44 -11.14 -11.79 24.18
C ILE A 44 -12.60 -11.53 24.57
N GLU A 45 -13.24 -10.62 23.86
CA GLU A 45 -14.63 -10.22 24.14
C GLU A 45 -15.71 -10.97 23.31
N TRP A 46 -15.39 -12.16 22.76
CA TRP A 46 -16.32 -12.91 21.89
C TRP A 46 -17.71 -13.20 22.51
N ARG A 47 -17.82 -13.23 23.85
CA ARG A 47 -19.08 -13.42 24.59
C ARG A 47 -19.89 -12.14 24.77
N ASN A 48 -19.38 -10.98 24.34
CA ASN A 48 -20.09 -9.72 24.52
C ASN A 48 -21.36 -9.67 23.65
N HIS A 49 -22.50 -9.30 24.26
CA HIS A 49 -23.79 -9.26 23.58
C HIS A 49 -23.87 -8.29 22.38
N SER A 50 -22.93 -7.36 22.29
CA SER A 50 -22.80 -6.41 21.17
C SER A 50 -22.09 -7.02 19.96
N LEU A 51 -21.53 -8.24 20.09
CA LEU A 51 -20.83 -8.96 19.03
C LEU A 51 -21.66 -10.16 18.57
N LYS A 52 -21.59 -10.45 17.28
CA LYS A 52 -22.13 -11.66 16.67
C LYS A 52 -21.02 -12.33 15.87
N SER A 53 -20.89 -13.65 16.01
CA SER A 53 -20.03 -14.44 15.13
C SER A 53 -20.80 -14.77 13.85
N GLY A 54 -20.18 -14.60 12.68
CA GLY A 54 -20.76 -14.94 11.39
C GLY A 54 -20.02 -14.29 10.22
N PRO A 55 -20.35 -14.67 8.99
CA PRO A 55 -19.83 -14.00 7.81
C PRO A 55 -20.30 -12.54 7.82
N ALA A 56 -19.39 -11.61 7.73
CA ALA A 56 -19.69 -10.19 7.66
C ALA A 56 -19.30 -9.65 6.28
N GLU A 57 -20.17 -8.80 5.75
CA GLU A 57 -19.84 -8.01 4.57
C GLU A 57 -18.97 -6.82 5.01
N TYR A 58 -17.71 -6.86 4.63
CA TYR A 58 -16.76 -5.81 4.97
C TYR A 58 -16.54 -4.81 3.82
N ARG A 59 -17.12 -5.06 2.64
CA ARG A 59 -16.92 -4.26 1.43
C ARG A 59 -17.31 -2.80 1.63
N ASP A 60 -18.55 -2.57 2.05
CA ASP A 60 -19.14 -1.23 2.22
C ASP A 60 -19.48 -0.98 3.71
N TRP A 61 -18.54 -1.32 4.61
CA TRP A 61 -18.77 -1.33 6.06
C TRP A 61 -19.26 0.00 6.63
N TRP A 62 -18.92 1.14 6.02
CA TRP A 62 -19.35 2.47 6.50
C TRP A 62 -20.83 2.73 6.35
N ARG A 63 -21.52 1.98 5.49
CA ARG A 63 -22.98 2.08 5.34
C ARG A 63 -23.75 1.66 6.57
N VAL A 64 -23.13 0.97 7.52
CA VAL A 64 -23.76 0.62 8.81
C VAL A 64 -24.12 1.86 9.65
N PHE A 65 -23.51 3.02 9.35
CA PHE A 65 -23.83 4.29 10.00
C PHE A 65 -25.07 4.99 9.42
N HIS A 66 -25.58 4.54 8.28
CA HIS A 66 -26.73 5.13 7.57
C HIS A 66 -26.57 6.65 7.37
N ASP A 67 -25.35 7.12 7.06
CA ASP A 67 -25.03 8.52 6.88
C ASP A 67 -24.61 8.81 5.41
N PRO A 68 -25.51 9.43 4.60
CA PRO A 68 -25.22 9.69 3.20
C PRO A 68 -24.12 10.73 2.97
N VAL A 69 -23.73 11.50 4.01
CA VAL A 69 -22.57 12.40 3.92
C VAL A 69 -21.30 11.59 3.96
N LEU A 70 -21.21 10.62 4.89
CA LEU A 70 -20.08 9.72 4.98
C LEU A 70 -19.89 8.92 3.69
N ASP A 71 -20.97 8.39 3.11
CA ASP A 71 -20.91 7.66 1.83
C ASP A 71 -20.27 8.51 0.73
N ARG A 72 -20.74 9.76 0.55
CA ARG A 72 -20.17 10.68 -0.45
C ARG A 72 -18.71 11.06 -0.18
N LEU A 73 -18.32 11.21 1.08
CA LEU A 73 -16.93 11.52 1.44
C LEU A 73 -16.00 10.36 1.10
N ILE A 74 -16.44 9.14 1.36
CA ILE A 74 -15.68 7.93 1.02
C ILE A 74 -15.55 7.77 -0.49
N ASP A 75 -16.63 7.96 -1.26
CA ASP A 75 -16.58 7.91 -2.72
C ASP A 75 -15.63 8.97 -3.29
N ALA A 76 -15.66 10.20 -2.76
CA ALA A 76 -14.77 11.29 -3.16
C ALA A 76 -13.30 10.98 -2.82
N ALA A 77 -13.04 10.47 -1.61
CA ALA A 77 -11.70 10.09 -1.18
C ALA A 77 -11.11 9.00 -2.10
N TYR A 78 -11.88 7.96 -2.38
CA TYR A 78 -11.45 6.89 -3.28
C TYR A 78 -11.10 7.42 -4.69
N ALA A 79 -11.88 8.36 -5.20
CA ALA A 79 -11.71 8.89 -6.55
C ALA A 79 -10.52 9.87 -6.70
N GLN A 80 -10.17 10.61 -5.63
CA GLN A 80 -9.31 11.80 -5.74
C GLN A 80 -8.10 11.82 -4.82
N ASN A 81 -8.01 10.88 -3.83
CA ASN A 81 -6.90 10.88 -2.87
C ASN A 81 -5.54 10.68 -3.55
N LEU A 82 -4.61 11.62 -3.33
CA LEU A 82 -3.29 11.59 -3.97
C LEU A 82 -2.36 10.51 -3.40
N THR A 83 -2.51 10.13 -2.14
CA THR A 83 -1.74 9.04 -1.53
C THR A 83 -2.14 7.71 -2.14
N LEU A 84 -3.44 7.47 -2.33
CA LEU A 84 -3.96 6.28 -2.99
C LEU A 84 -3.51 6.25 -4.47
N LEU A 85 -3.57 7.37 -5.18
CA LEU A 85 -3.08 7.49 -6.55
C LEU A 85 -1.58 7.18 -6.63
N SER A 86 -0.77 7.68 -5.70
CA SER A 86 0.65 7.36 -5.60
C SER A 86 0.89 5.86 -5.36
N ALA A 87 0.10 5.22 -4.50
CA ALA A 87 0.15 3.77 -4.30
C ALA A 87 -0.21 3.02 -5.60
N GLY A 88 -1.21 3.48 -6.34
CA GLY A 88 -1.58 2.91 -7.65
C GLY A 88 -0.46 3.01 -8.70
N THR A 89 0.25 4.14 -8.74
CA THR A 89 1.42 4.26 -9.64
C THR A 89 2.56 3.32 -9.27
N LYS A 90 2.74 2.98 -7.97
CA LYS A 90 3.72 1.96 -7.54
C LYS A 90 3.34 0.56 -8.01
N VAL A 91 2.04 0.24 -8.08
CA VAL A 91 1.59 -1.04 -8.67
C VAL A 91 1.96 -1.11 -10.15
N LEU A 92 1.74 -0.04 -10.91
CA LEU A 92 2.13 0.01 -12.32
C LEU A 92 3.65 -0.06 -12.52
N GLN A 93 4.42 0.55 -11.61
CA GLN A 93 5.89 0.44 -11.60
C GLN A 93 6.32 -1.01 -11.38
N ALA A 94 5.80 -1.69 -10.37
CA ALA A 94 6.12 -3.09 -10.09
C ALA A 94 5.70 -4.02 -11.25
N ARG A 95 4.58 -3.72 -11.91
CA ARG A 95 4.14 -4.44 -13.12
C ARG A 95 5.14 -4.27 -14.27
N ALA A 96 5.66 -3.07 -14.47
CA ALA A 96 6.69 -2.82 -15.48
C ALA A 96 8.02 -3.52 -15.11
N GLU A 97 8.40 -3.55 -13.83
CA GLU A 97 9.58 -4.28 -13.33
C GLU A 97 9.46 -5.79 -13.56
N LEU A 98 8.25 -6.36 -13.38
CA LEU A 98 7.96 -7.75 -13.76
C LEU A 98 8.18 -7.97 -15.26
N GLY A 99 7.73 -7.04 -16.11
CA GLY A 99 7.98 -7.09 -17.56
C GLY A 99 9.47 -7.07 -17.90
N VAL A 100 10.28 -6.29 -17.19
CA VAL A 100 11.74 -6.27 -17.32
C VAL A 100 12.33 -7.64 -16.95
N ALA A 101 11.92 -8.23 -15.81
CA ALA A 101 12.40 -9.54 -15.38
C ALA A 101 12.03 -10.66 -16.38
N ILE A 102 10.82 -10.62 -16.92
CA ILE A 102 10.40 -11.56 -18.00
C ILE A 102 11.28 -11.38 -19.23
N GLY A 103 11.62 -10.14 -19.59
CA GLY A 103 12.52 -9.85 -20.71
C GLY A 103 13.90 -10.49 -20.59
N GLU A 104 14.40 -10.68 -19.35
CA GLU A 104 15.68 -11.34 -19.09
C GLU A 104 15.70 -12.86 -19.36
N LEU A 105 14.55 -13.51 -19.54
CA LEU A 105 14.46 -14.90 -19.98
C LEU A 105 14.88 -15.08 -21.46
N PHE A 106 14.81 -14.02 -22.25
CA PHE A 106 15.16 -14.01 -23.68
C PHE A 106 16.61 -13.55 -23.85
N PRO A 107 17.18 -13.57 -25.08
CA PRO A 107 18.53 -13.08 -25.31
C PRO A 107 18.74 -11.69 -24.70
N GLN A 108 19.60 -11.59 -23.66
CA GLN A 108 19.73 -10.38 -22.83
C GLN A 108 20.44 -9.22 -23.54
N LYS A 109 21.26 -9.54 -24.53
CA LYS A 109 21.97 -8.52 -25.30
C LYS A 109 21.76 -8.74 -26.78
N GLN A 110 21.25 -7.72 -27.45
CA GLN A 110 21.08 -7.64 -28.88
C GLN A 110 21.54 -6.25 -29.29
N ALA A 111 22.55 -6.18 -30.13
CA ALA A 111 23.12 -4.90 -30.52
C ALA A 111 23.45 -4.88 -32.02
N LEU A 112 23.07 -3.80 -32.67
CA LEU A 112 23.59 -3.41 -33.98
C LEU A 112 24.58 -2.29 -33.75
N SER A 113 25.82 -2.47 -34.19
CA SER A 113 26.85 -1.46 -34.12
C SER A 113 27.46 -1.18 -35.49
N ILE A 114 27.70 0.06 -35.78
CA ILE A 114 28.39 0.54 -36.97
C ILE A 114 29.48 1.50 -36.49
N SER A 115 30.71 1.26 -36.90
CA SER A 115 31.80 2.13 -36.53
C SER A 115 32.79 2.32 -37.70
N THR A 116 33.21 3.56 -37.89
CA THR A 116 34.30 3.95 -38.78
C THR A 116 35.42 4.51 -37.91
N SER A 117 36.62 3.99 -38.05
CA SER A 117 37.76 4.44 -37.29
C SER A 117 38.97 4.73 -38.18
N TYR A 118 39.67 5.80 -37.86
CA TYR A 118 40.99 6.10 -38.43
C TYR A 118 42.07 5.69 -37.42
N ASN A 119 42.89 4.75 -37.84
CA ASN A 119 43.90 4.15 -36.98
C ASN A 119 45.31 4.54 -37.45
N ARG A 120 46.17 4.89 -36.49
CA ARG A 120 47.61 5.07 -36.70
C ARG A 120 48.35 4.03 -35.88
N SER A 121 49.01 3.10 -36.56
CA SER A 121 49.82 2.10 -35.87
C SER A 121 51.13 2.69 -35.35
N SER A 122 51.45 2.36 -34.10
CA SER A 122 52.74 2.68 -33.53
C SER A 122 53.79 1.70 -34.04
N ASN A 123 54.91 2.23 -34.60
CA ASN A 123 56.03 1.41 -35.02
C ASN A 123 56.78 0.73 -33.84
N ALA A 124 56.51 1.13 -32.61
CA ALA A 124 57.13 0.59 -31.40
C ALA A 124 56.50 -0.73 -30.92
N THR A 125 55.26 -1.07 -31.39
CA THR A 125 54.50 -2.24 -30.92
C THR A 125 54.29 -3.31 -31.99
N THR A 126 54.80 -3.11 -33.20
CA THR A 126 54.70 -4.11 -34.30
C THR A 126 55.75 -5.18 -34.09
N PRO A 127 55.39 -6.48 -33.85
CA PRO A 127 56.38 -7.56 -33.78
C PRO A 127 57.11 -7.71 -35.13
N SER A 128 58.41 -7.61 -35.11
CA SER A 128 59.24 -7.92 -36.28
C SER A 128 59.28 -9.45 -36.48
N GLN A 129 58.40 -9.99 -37.26
CA GLN A 129 58.44 -11.40 -37.64
C GLN A 129 59.05 -11.50 -39.05
N GLY A 130 60.36 -11.80 -39.12
CA GLY A 130 61.05 -12.28 -40.31
C GLY A 130 61.04 -11.36 -41.52
N GLY A 131 61.95 -10.39 -41.61
CA GLY A 131 62.52 -9.97 -42.90
C GLY A 131 61.75 -9.00 -43.80
N ASN A 132 60.49 -8.69 -43.58
CA ASN A 132 59.78 -7.61 -44.28
C ASN A 132 58.76 -6.97 -43.36
N SER A 133 59.18 -6.00 -42.61
CA SER A 133 58.26 -5.15 -41.80
C SER A 133 57.51 -4.25 -42.78
N SER A 134 56.34 -4.69 -43.22
CA SER A 134 55.35 -3.79 -43.81
C SER A 134 54.89 -2.87 -42.72
N LYS A 135 55.41 -1.64 -42.72
CA LYS A 135 54.96 -0.55 -41.84
C LYS A 135 53.45 -0.38 -42.08
N LEU A 136 52.63 -0.86 -41.15
CA LEU A 136 51.21 -0.52 -41.15
C LEU A 136 51.14 1.01 -40.98
N GLY A 137 50.88 1.71 -42.08
CA GLY A 137 50.65 3.12 -42.10
C GLY A 137 49.33 3.51 -41.41
N ASN A 138 48.95 4.71 -41.59
CA ASN A 138 47.61 5.16 -41.20
C ASN A 138 46.57 4.44 -42.10
N PHE A 139 45.47 3.98 -41.48
CA PHE A 139 44.42 3.30 -42.24
C PHE A 139 43.03 3.59 -41.65
N TRP A 140 42.03 3.51 -42.51
CA TRP A 140 40.65 3.52 -42.13
C TRP A 140 40.12 2.09 -41.95
N ALA A 141 39.25 1.89 -40.99
CA ALA A 141 38.54 0.63 -40.78
C ALA A 141 37.04 0.90 -40.56
N ASP A 142 36.23 0.20 -41.31
CA ASP A 142 34.79 0.17 -41.15
C ASP A 142 34.38 -1.18 -40.57
N ASN A 143 33.55 -1.14 -39.56
CA ASN A 143 32.96 -2.32 -38.95
C ASN A 143 31.44 -2.11 -38.76
N TRP A 144 30.65 -3.05 -39.18
CA TRP A 144 29.26 -3.17 -38.77
C TRP A 144 29.03 -4.58 -38.24
N SER A 145 28.27 -4.69 -37.13
CA SER A 145 27.99 -5.99 -36.53
C SER A 145 26.64 -6.02 -35.87
N ALA A 146 25.88 -7.07 -36.10
CA ALA A 146 24.75 -7.47 -35.29
C ALA A 146 25.21 -8.60 -34.36
N ALA A 147 25.08 -8.41 -33.06
CA ALA A 147 25.50 -9.38 -32.07
C ALA A 147 24.34 -9.72 -31.14
N ALA A 148 24.25 -10.99 -30.75
CA ALA A 148 23.32 -11.45 -29.74
C ALA A 148 24.03 -12.31 -28.71
N VAL A 149 23.70 -12.13 -27.44
CA VAL A 149 24.18 -12.95 -26.32
C VAL A 149 22.97 -13.39 -25.52
N TRP A 150 22.87 -14.70 -25.31
CA TRP A 150 21.82 -15.33 -24.54
C TRP A 150 22.41 -16.25 -23.48
N GLU A 151 22.30 -15.86 -22.21
CA GLU A 151 22.62 -16.72 -21.07
C GLU A 151 21.44 -17.66 -20.84
N LEU A 152 21.70 -18.95 -20.91
CA LEU A 152 20.69 -19.99 -20.73
C LEU A 152 20.43 -20.24 -19.25
N ASP A 153 19.17 -20.28 -18.88
CA ASP A 153 18.73 -20.39 -17.48
C ASP A 153 18.76 -21.84 -16.94
N PHE A 154 19.95 -22.46 -16.92
CA PHE A 154 20.11 -23.84 -16.42
C PHE A 154 19.80 -23.93 -14.92
N TRP A 155 20.24 -22.95 -14.15
CA TRP A 155 20.18 -22.95 -12.68
C TRP A 155 18.95 -22.22 -12.14
N GLY A 156 18.10 -21.71 -13.01
CA GLY A 156 16.89 -21.01 -12.64
C GLY A 156 17.10 -19.56 -12.18
N LYS A 157 18.25 -18.94 -12.46
CA LYS A 157 18.55 -17.56 -12.08
C LYS A 157 17.47 -16.58 -12.53
N PHE A 158 17.15 -16.61 -13.82
CA PHE A 158 16.16 -15.70 -14.39
C PHE A 158 14.74 -16.10 -14.02
N ARG A 159 14.42 -17.39 -13.95
CA ARG A 159 13.11 -17.88 -13.47
C ARG A 159 12.85 -17.45 -12.03
N ARG A 160 13.85 -17.56 -11.12
CA ARG A 160 13.76 -17.04 -9.75
C ARG A 160 13.66 -15.52 -9.71
N GLY A 161 14.32 -14.83 -10.66
CA GLY A 161 14.16 -13.38 -10.84
C GLY A 161 12.73 -12.99 -11.19
N VAL A 162 12.08 -13.70 -12.11
CA VAL A 162 10.66 -13.52 -12.47
C VAL A 162 9.75 -13.84 -11.28
N GLU A 163 9.98 -14.95 -10.57
CA GLU A 163 9.22 -15.33 -9.38
C GLU A 163 9.29 -14.23 -8.30
N SER A 164 10.48 -13.67 -8.06
CA SER A 164 10.66 -12.55 -7.13
C SER A 164 9.94 -11.28 -7.59
N ALA A 165 10.02 -10.95 -8.88
CA ALA A 165 9.35 -9.77 -9.43
C ALA A 165 7.82 -9.92 -9.42
N ASP A 166 7.29 -11.12 -9.69
CA ASP A 166 5.86 -11.41 -9.62
C ASP A 166 5.34 -11.30 -8.18
N ALA A 167 6.03 -11.91 -7.23
CA ALA A 167 5.69 -11.76 -5.81
C ALA A 167 5.77 -10.29 -5.34
N THR A 168 6.73 -9.51 -5.84
CA THR A 168 6.84 -8.07 -5.56
C THR A 168 5.67 -7.29 -6.18
N TYR A 169 5.26 -7.62 -7.40
CA TYR A 169 4.08 -7.04 -8.02
C TYR A 169 2.81 -7.33 -7.22
N LEU A 170 2.59 -8.58 -6.82
CA LEU A 170 1.45 -8.95 -5.97
C LEU A 170 1.50 -8.27 -4.59
N ALA A 171 2.70 -8.13 -4.00
CA ALA A 171 2.88 -7.38 -2.75
C ALA A 171 2.53 -5.89 -2.90
N SER A 172 2.80 -5.30 -4.07
CA SER A 172 2.45 -3.92 -4.36
C SER A 172 0.93 -3.71 -4.45
N ILE A 173 0.20 -4.68 -5.01
CA ILE A 173 -1.28 -4.69 -5.04
C ILE A 173 -1.82 -4.76 -3.61
N ALA A 174 -1.33 -5.70 -2.80
CA ALA A 174 -1.75 -5.82 -1.41
C ALA A 174 -1.43 -4.55 -0.60
N SER A 175 -0.29 -3.90 -0.88
CA SER A 175 0.06 -2.61 -0.26
C SER A 175 -0.88 -1.47 -0.70
N TYR A 176 -1.35 -1.46 -1.94
CA TYR A 176 -2.38 -0.53 -2.40
C TYR A 176 -3.69 -0.74 -1.64
N ASP A 177 -4.11 -1.99 -1.48
CA ASP A 177 -5.32 -2.35 -0.75
C ASP A 177 -5.24 -1.93 0.73
N ASP A 178 -4.07 -2.05 1.36
CA ASP A 178 -3.84 -1.58 2.74
C ASP A 178 -3.93 -0.05 2.86
N VAL A 179 -3.36 0.68 1.90
CA VAL A 179 -3.51 2.15 1.81
C VAL A 179 -4.99 2.53 1.67
N LEU A 180 -5.76 1.77 0.88
CA LEU A 180 -7.20 2.00 0.72
C LEU A 180 -7.96 1.75 2.01
N VAL A 181 -7.74 0.62 2.70
CA VAL A 181 -8.34 0.34 4.03
C VAL A 181 -8.06 1.47 5.01
N THR A 182 -6.81 1.92 5.06
CA THR A 182 -6.39 3.02 5.93
C THR A 182 -7.09 4.33 5.55
N LEU A 183 -7.14 4.68 4.28
CA LEU A 183 -7.81 5.89 3.79
C LEU A 183 -9.29 5.93 4.19
N LEU A 184 -10.03 4.84 3.96
CA LEU A 184 -11.45 4.77 4.27
C LEU A 184 -11.69 4.94 5.78
N ALA A 185 -10.87 4.30 6.60
CA ALA A 185 -10.95 4.42 8.05
C ALA A 185 -10.60 5.85 8.52
N ASP A 186 -9.57 6.48 7.98
CA ASP A 186 -9.14 7.83 8.35
C ASP A 186 -10.18 8.88 7.95
N VAL A 187 -10.83 8.74 6.79
CA VAL A 187 -11.96 9.59 6.37
C VAL A 187 -13.12 9.46 7.36
N ALA A 188 -13.51 8.22 7.70
CA ALA A 188 -14.62 7.98 8.62
C ALA A 188 -14.31 8.50 10.03
N GLN A 189 -13.11 8.25 10.57
CA GLN A 189 -12.70 8.73 11.89
C GLN A 189 -12.65 10.26 11.96
N THR A 190 -12.07 10.90 10.94
CA THR A 190 -11.98 12.36 10.87
C THR A 190 -13.37 13.00 10.78
N TYR A 191 -14.25 12.42 9.94
CA TYR A 191 -15.63 12.86 9.82
C TYR A 191 -16.40 12.75 11.15
N ILE A 192 -16.31 11.59 11.83
CA ILE A 192 -16.94 11.40 13.15
C ILE A 192 -16.39 12.40 14.18
N GLY A 193 -15.08 12.65 14.14
CA GLY A 193 -14.44 13.69 14.98
C GLY A 193 -15.01 15.08 14.73
N ILE A 194 -15.19 15.47 13.46
CA ILE A 194 -15.83 16.74 13.07
C ILE A 194 -17.26 16.82 13.63
N ARG A 195 -18.08 15.77 13.46
CA ARG A 195 -19.46 15.74 13.99
C ARG A 195 -19.51 15.80 15.52
N THR A 196 -18.55 15.19 16.18
CA THR A 196 -18.42 15.26 17.65
C THR A 196 -18.10 16.68 18.10
N LEU A 197 -17.16 17.37 17.45
CA LEU A 197 -16.81 18.77 17.75
C LEU A 197 -17.98 19.73 17.47
N GLU A 198 -18.70 19.55 16.37
CA GLU A 198 -19.92 20.33 16.09
C GLU A 198 -20.97 20.15 17.20
N ARG A 199 -21.14 18.92 17.70
CA ARG A 199 -22.05 18.66 18.82
C ARG A 199 -21.59 19.34 20.11
N GLN A 200 -20.29 19.30 20.42
CA GLN A 200 -19.73 19.99 21.59
C GLN A 200 -19.88 21.51 21.50
N ILE A 201 -19.67 22.10 20.31
CA ILE A 201 -19.92 23.52 20.08
C ILE A 201 -21.41 23.87 20.31
N ALA A 202 -22.33 23.03 19.84
CA ALA A 202 -23.76 23.22 20.06
C ALA A 202 -24.11 23.16 21.55
N ILE A 203 -23.55 22.21 22.30
CA ILE A 203 -23.69 22.09 23.76
C ILE A 203 -23.15 23.33 24.46
N ALA A 204 -21.95 23.79 24.09
CA ALA A 204 -21.37 25.01 24.70
C ALA A 204 -22.27 26.23 24.47
N ARG A 205 -22.79 26.42 23.24
CA ARG A 205 -23.71 27.54 22.92
C ARG A 205 -25.04 27.47 23.67
N GLU A 206 -25.61 26.25 23.83
CA GLU A 206 -26.80 26.05 24.63
C GLU A 206 -26.57 26.42 26.12
N ASN A 207 -25.43 26.00 26.68
CA ASN A 207 -25.06 26.35 28.06
C ASN A 207 -24.76 27.84 28.22
N ILE A 208 -24.08 28.50 27.28
CA ILE A 208 -23.89 29.94 27.27
C ILE A 208 -25.24 30.69 27.35
N THR A 209 -26.24 30.22 26.61
CA THR A 209 -27.58 30.83 26.65
C THR A 209 -28.22 30.71 28.04
N ARG A 210 -28.11 29.57 28.71
CA ARG A 210 -28.58 29.35 30.09
C ARG A 210 -27.80 30.15 31.11
N GLN A 211 -26.49 30.17 31.00
CA GLN A 211 -25.61 30.93 31.91
C GLN A 211 -25.85 32.45 31.81
N ARG A 212 -26.14 32.97 30.61
CA ARG A 212 -26.55 34.38 30.45
C ARG A 212 -27.83 34.69 31.22
N GLU A 213 -28.78 33.77 31.26
CA GLU A 213 -29.99 33.91 32.05
C GLU A 213 -29.68 33.82 33.54
N ALA A 214 -28.79 32.93 33.98
CA ALA A 214 -28.34 32.87 35.39
C ALA A 214 -27.62 34.16 35.82
N VAL A 215 -26.75 34.75 34.97
CA VAL A 215 -26.14 36.07 35.21
C VAL A 215 -27.21 37.15 35.35
N ARG A 216 -28.24 37.16 34.50
CA ARG A 216 -29.34 38.13 34.58
C ARG A 216 -30.07 38.00 35.92
N ILE A 217 -30.44 36.80 36.34
CA ILE A 217 -31.10 36.55 37.63
C ILE A 217 -30.22 36.99 38.78
N ALA A 218 -28.93 36.68 38.82
CA ALA A 218 -27.99 37.11 39.86
C ALA A 218 -27.91 38.64 39.96
N ARG A 219 -27.82 39.34 38.83
CA ARG A 219 -27.79 40.81 38.75
C ARG A 219 -29.11 41.45 39.27
N ASP A 220 -30.27 40.88 38.90
CA ASP A 220 -31.58 41.42 39.33
C ASP A 220 -31.78 41.20 40.82
N ARG A 221 -31.39 40.07 41.40
CA ARG A 221 -31.41 39.80 42.83
C ARG A 221 -30.45 40.70 43.61
N TYR A 222 -29.25 40.98 43.06
CA TYR A 222 -28.30 41.94 43.66
C TYR A 222 -28.90 43.34 43.72
N LYS A 223 -29.53 43.84 42.64
CA LYS A 223 -30.22 45.14 42.65
C LYS A 223 -31.37 45.18 43.62
N GLY A 224 -32.05 44.06 43.83
CA GLY A 224 -33.10 43.94 44.87
C GLY A 224 -32.59 43.72 46.31
N GLY A 225 -31.27 43.69 46.51
CA GLY A 225 -30.65 43.50 47.85
C GLY A 225 -30.73 42.03 48.35
N ALA A 226 -31.12 41.06 47.49
CA ALA A 226 -31.30 39.65 47.85
C ALA A 226 -30.14 38.75 47.47
N ALA A 227 -29.06 39.29 46.89
CA ALA A 227 -27.84 38.58 46.51
C ALA A 227 -26.62 39.49 46.69
N THR A 228 -25.42 38.89 46.66
CA THR A 228 -24.15 39.61 46.80
C THR A 228 -23.52 39.90 45.42
N MET A 229 -22.60 40.88 45.37
CA MET A 229 -21.81 41.14 44.17
C MET A 229 -20.90 39.94 43.83
N LEU A 230 -20.53 39.13 44.84
CA LEU A 230 -19.81 37.89 44.65
C LEU A 230 -20.57 36.92 43.72
N ASP A 231 -21.89 36.76 43.93
CA ASP A 231 -22.71 35.87 43.08
C ASP A 231 -22.69 36.32 41.61
N VAL A 232 -22.74 37.65 41.37
CA VAL A 232 -22.66 38.21 40.02
C VAL A 232 -21.30 37.93 39.38
N HIS A 233 -20.20 38.17 40.11
CA HIS A 233 -18.86 37.87 39.55
C HIS A 233 -18.62 36.39 39.30
N GLN A 234 -19.12 35.50 40.16
CA GLN A 234 -19.05 34.08 39.96
C GLN A 234 -19.83 33.64 38.68
N ALA A 235 -21.06 34.17 38.50
CA ALA A 235 -21.86 33.91 37.33
C ALA A 235 -21.17 34.37 36.03
N GLU A 236 -20.62 35.58 36.05
CA GLU A 236 -19.88 36.15 34.91
C GLU A 236 -18.60 35.35 34.59
N ASN A 237 -17.89 34.86 35.60
CA ASN A 237 -16.70 34.04 35.44
C ASN A 237 -17.03 32.70 34.73
N VAL A 238 -18.08 32.00 35.20
CA VAL A 238 -18.49 30.72 34.57
C VAL A 238 -18.95 30.94 33.12
N LEU A 239 -19.72 32.01 32.87
CA LEU A 239 -20.12 32.38 31.50
C LEU A 239 -18.89 32.64 30.61
N ALA A 240 -17.95 33.48 31.05
CA ALA A 240 -16.76 33.82 30.30
C ALA A 240 -15.88 32.56 30.00
N THR A 241 -15.76 31.68 31.00
CA THR A 241 -15.03 30.41 30.84
C THR A 241 -15.70 29.52 29.77
N THR A 242 -17.03 29.40 29.81
CA THR A 242 -17.76 28.63 28.79
C THR A 242 -17.67 29.29 27.41
N GLU A 243 -17.78 30.64 27.34
CA GLU A 243 -17.59 31.36 26.07
C GLU A 243 -16.19 31.13 25.46
N ALA A 244 -15.14 31.05 26.30
CA ALA A 244 -13.77 30.78 25.86
C ALA A 244 -13.57 29.38 25.28
N THR A 245 -14.41 28.40 25.60
CA THR A 245 -14.33 27.03 25.00
C THR A 245 -14.77 27.02 23.53
N VAL A 246 -15.66 27.91 23.10
CA VAL A 246 -16.19 27.93 21.72
C VAL A 246 -15.12 28.23 20.69
N PRO A 247 -14.27 29.27 20.82
CA PRO A 247 -13.13 29.47 19.93
C PRO A 247 -12.17 28.29 19.88
N GLN A 248 -11.88 27.65 21.01
CA GLN A 248 -11.01 26.48 21.11
C GLN A 248 -11.57 25.29 20.33
N LEU A 249 -12.84 24.95 20.53
CA LEU A 249 -13.51 23.87 19.78
C LEU A 249 -13.63 24.21 18.29
N THR A 250 -13.86 25.49 17.96
CA THR A 250 -13.90 25.94 16.56
C THR A 250 -12.56 25.79 15.86
N LEU A 251 -11.45 26.04 16.56
CA LEU A 251 -10.11 25.81 16.03
C LEU A 251 -9.91 24.31 15.72
N GLN A 252 -10.26 23.43 16.66
CA GLN A 252 -10.16 21.97 16.46
C GLN A 252 -11.06 21.50 15.30
N LEU A 253 -12.27 22.05 15.20
CA LEU A 253 -13.18 21.76 14.09
C LEU A 253 -12.56 22.13 12.73
N ARG A 254 -11.99 23.33 12.62
CA ARG A 254 -11.31 23.77 11.38
C ARG A 254 -10.10 22.91 11.04
N THR A 255 -9.31 22.54 12.05
CA THR A 255 -8.18 21.62 11.87
C THR A 255 -8.65 20.26 11.34
N GLY A 256 -9.73 19.70 11.90
CA GLY A 256 -10.34 18.47 11.41
C GLY A 256 -10.88 18.60 9.97
N GLN A 257 -11.52 19.71 9.65
CA GLN A 257 -12.01 20.00 8.30
C GLN A 257 -10.86 20.09 7.27
N ASN A 258 -9.76 20.74 7.63
CA ASN A 258 -8.57 20.83 6.78
C ASN A 258 -7.94 19.44 6.58
N ALA A 259 -7.85 18.61 7.63
CA ALA A 259 -7.35 17.25 7.52
C ALA A 259 -8.24 16.40 6.59
N LEU A 260 -9.56 16.53 6.72
CA LEU A 260 -10.50 15.83 5.84
C LEU A 260 -10.37 16.29 4.38
N ALA A 261 -10.18 17.59 4.12
CA ALA A 261 -9.95 18.10 2.77
C ALA A 261 -8.72 17.45 2.11
N VAL A 262 -7.61 17.29 2.85
CA VAL A 262 -6.40 16.61 2.35
C VAL A 262 -6.69 15.13 2.04
N LEU A 263 -7.46 14.43 2.88
CA LEU A 263 -7.86 13.04 2.62
C LEU A 263 -8.73 12.92 1.36
N LEU A 264 -9.51 13.94 1.03
CA LEU A 264 -10.30 14.01 -0.21
C LEU A 264 -9.51 14.49 -1.42
N GLY A 265 -8.22 14.85 -1.28
CA GLY A 265 -7.44 15.45 -2.36
C GLY A 265 -7.89 16.86 -2.78
N MET A 266 -8.54 17.59 -1.86
CA MET A 266 -9.10 18.92 -2.07
C MET A 266 -8.31 20.01 -1.34
N ALA A 267 -8.41 21.25 -1.82
CA ALA A 267 -7.87 22.39 -1.09
C ALA A 267 -8.66 22.67 0.20
N PRO A 268 -8.00 23.13 1.29
CA PRO A 268 -8.70 23.57 2.48
C PRO A 268 -9.75 24.66 2.16
N GLY A 269 -10.97 24.51 2.69
CA GLY A 269 -12.08 25.44 2.50
C GLY A 269 -13.20 24.95 1.59
N GLU A 270 -12.94 24.04 0.66
CA GLU A 270 -13.94 23.53 -0.28
C GLU A 270 -14.93 22.53 0.34
N ILE A 271 -14.55 21.92 1.47
CA ILE A 271 -15.31 20.84 2.13
C ILE A 271 -16.61 21.31 2.79
N GLY A 272 -16.76 22.61 3.04
CA GLY A 272 -17.90 23.17 3.79
C GLY A 272 -19.27 22.79 3.21
N ALA A 273 -19.40 22.80 1.88
CA ALA A 273 -20.63 22.45 1.19
C ALA A 273 -21.00 20.97 1.38
N MET A 274 -20.01 20.07 1.38
CA MET A 274 -20.21 18.63 1.57
C MET A 274 -20.65 18.29 3.00
N LEU A 275 -20.20 19.07 3.99
CA LEU A 275 -20.51 18.88 5.42
C LEU A 275 -21.80 19.58 5.88
N ALA A 276 -22.40 20.45 5.06
CA ALA A 276 -23.54 21.28 5.48
C ALA A 276 -24.77 20.47 5.90
N SER A 277 -25.00 19.31 5.30
CA SER A 277 -26.07 18.40 5.71
C SER A 277 -25.65 17.58 6.94
N SER A 278 -26.61 17.31 7.87
CA SER A 278 -26.40 16.53 9.10
C SER A 278 -25.44 17.15 10.13
N SER A 279 -25.23 18.47 10.12
CA SER A 279 -24.37 19.16 11.09
C SER A 279 -24.74 18.83 12.54
N GLY A 280 -23.74 18.52 13.36
CA GLY A 280 -23.88 18.21 14.78
C GLY A 280 -24.52 16.85 15.11
N LYS A 281 -24.83 16.00 14.12
CA LYS A 281 -25.28 14.62 14.34
C LYS A 281 -24.09 13.67 14.26
N ILE A 282 -23.74 13.07 15.39
CA ILE A 282 -22.72 12.01 15.43
C ILE A 282 -23.34 10.76 14.81
N PRO A 283 -22.69 10.11 13.81
CA PRO A 283 -23.18 8.87 13.22
C PRO A 283 -23.39 7.80 14.28
N SER A 284 -24.57 7.17 14.29
CA SER A 284 -24.90 6.15 15.28
C SER A 284 -24.42 4.77 14.84
N ALA A 285 -23.69 4.10 15.71
CA ALA A 285 -23.28 2.73 15.48
C ALA A 285 -24.47 1.76 15.74
N PRO A 286 -24.56 0.62 15.03
CA PRO A 286 -25.57 -0.39 15.26
C PRO A 286 -25.41 -1.04 16.63
N ASP A 287 -26.51 -1.63 17.13
CA ASP A 287 -26.50 -2.30 18.43
C ASP A 287 -25.62 -3.54 18.48
N LYS A 288 -25.51 -4.25 17.38
CA LYS A 288 -24.72 -5.47 17.25
C LYS A 288 -23.90 -5.43 15.98
N VAL A 289 -22.64 -5.85 16.10
CA VAL A 289 -21.68 -5.92 15.01
C VAL A 289 -21.29 -7.37 14.78
N VAL A 290 -21.24 -7.78 13.52
CA VAL A 290 -20.75 -9.10 13.14
C VAL A 290 -19.24 -9.04 13.02
N VAL A 291 -18.54 -9.87 13.81
CA VAL A 291 -17.08 -10.02 13.80
C VAL A 291 -16.79 -11.49 13.49
N GLY A 292 -16.02 -11.76 12.45
CA GLY A 292 -15.65 -13.11 12.06
C GLY A 292 -14.65 -13.77 13.01
N VAL A 293 -14.20 -14.99 12.68
CA VAL A 293 -13.21 -15.73 13.46
C VAL A 293 -11.79 -15.16 13.22
N PRO A 294 -10.90 -15.07 14.24
CA PRO A 294 -9.56 -14.47 14.10
C PRO A 294 -8.73 -15.03 12.94
N ALA A 295 -8.69 -16.33 12.79
CA ALA A 295 -7.84 -17.01 11.82
C ALA A 295 -8.17 -16.66 10.35
N ASP A 296 -9.44 -16.57 9.99
CA ASP A 296 -9.87 -16.30 8.60
C ASP A 296 -9.71 -14.82 8.22
N LEU A 297 -9.92 -13.94 9.21
CA LEU A 297 -9.89 -12.49 8.97
C LEU A 297 -8.47 -11.97 8.80
N LEU A 298 -7.52 -12.50 9.57
CA LEU A 298 -6.13 -12.08 9.48
C LEU A 298 -5.50 -12.46 8.13
N ARG A 299 -5.89 -13.59 7.53
CA ARG A 299 -5.44 -13.98 6.19
C ARG A 299 -5.96 -13.06 5.08
N ARG A 300 -7.11 -12.38 5.31
CA ARG A 300 -7.73 -11.46 4.35
C ARG A 300 -7.15 -10.04 4.41
N ARG A 301 -6.41 -9.71 5.44
CA ARG A 301 -5.83 -8.37 5.59
C ARG A 301 -4.75 -8.11 4.54
N PRO A 302 -4.85 -6.98 3.84
CA PRO A 302 -3.88 -6.65 2.78
C PRO A 302 -2.46 -6.44 3.30
N ASP A 303 -2.26 -5.86 4.50
CA ASP A 303 -0.95 -5.63 5.11
C ASP A 303 -0.23 -6.95 5.43
N ILE A 304 -0.94 -7.95 5.97
CA ILE A 304 -0.40 -9.28 6.24
C ILE A 304 -0.01 -9.97 4.94
N ARG A 305 -0.89 -9.89 3.93
CA ARG A 305 -0.63 -10.45 2.62
C ARG A 305 0.58 -9.79 1.95
N ALA A 306 0.72 -8.47 2.06
CA ALA A 306 1.88 -7.75 1.54
C ALA A 306 3.18 -8.21 2.22
N ALA A 307 3.16 -8.45 3.54
CA ALA A 307 4.30 -8.97 4.28
C ALA A 307 4.67 -10.39 3.85
N GLU A 308 3.70 -11.27 3.67
CA GLU A 308 3.88 -12.65 3.17
C GLU A 308 4.51 -12.66 1.78
N LEU A 309 3.96 -11.86 0.85
CA LEU A 309 4.45 -11.79 -0.52
C LEU A 309 5.87 -11.18 -0.63
N LYS A 310 6.23 -10.25 0.26
CA LYS A 310 7.61 -9.75 0.36
C LYS A 310 8.58 -10.84 0.82
N ALA A 311 8.18 -11.70 1.75
CA ALA A 311 8.97 -12.85 2.15
C ALA A 311 9.11 -13.86 1.00
N ALA A 312 8.04 -14.10 0.23
CA ALA A 312 8.07 -14.94 -0.97
C ALA A 312 9.04 -14.39 -2.04
N ALA A 313 8.96 -13.09 -2.33
CA ALA A 313 9.89 -12.43 -3.25
C ALA A 313 11.35 -12.61 -2.81
N GLN A 314 11.62 -12.46 -1.51
CA GLN A 314 12.96 -12.61 -0.95
C GLN A 314 13.46 -14.06 -0.96
N SER A 315 12.57 -15.05 -0.77
CA SER A 315 12.92 -16.47 -0.93
C SER A 315 13.45 -16.76 -2.33
N ALA A 316 12.78 -16.23 -3.35
CA ALA A 316 13.23 -16.36 -4.74
C ALA A 316 14.59 -15.66 -4.98
N GLN A 317 14.87 -14.52 -4.32
CA GLN A 317 16.16 -13.83 -4.39
C GLN A 317 17.34 -14.66 -3.86
N ILE A 318 17.11 -15.53 -2.89
CA ILE A 318 18.13 -16.50 -2.46
C ILE A 318 18.51 -17.41 -3.62
N GLY A 319 17.53 -17.88 -4.40
CA GLY A 319 17.75 -18.71 -5.60
C GLY A 319 18.56 -17.96 -6.66
N VAL A 320 18.26 -16.69 -6.92
CA VAL A 320 19.04 -15.83 -7.83
C VAL A 320 20.50 -15.73 -7.37
N ALA A 321 20.74 -15.46 -6.08
CA ALA A 321 22.08 -15.37 -5.52
C ALA A 321 22.83 -16.72 -5.53
N GLN A 322 22.15 -17.82 -5.25
CA GLN A 322 22.73 -19.17 -5.29
C GLN A 322 23.13 -19.59 -6.71
N ALA A 323 22.37 -19.18 -7.72
CA ALA A 323 22.68 -19.48 -9.10
C ALA A 323 24.05 -18.92 -9.53
N GLU A 324 24.54 -17.84 -8.89
CA GLU A 324 25.86 -17.26 -9.17
C GLU A 324 27.04 -18.12 -8.68
N LEU A 325 26.81 -19.13 -7.83
CA LEU A 325 27.82 -20.13 -7.44
C LEU A 325 28.14 -21.10 -8.59
N TYR A 326 27.27 -21.22 -9.57
CA TYR A 326 27.38 -22.15 -10.67
C TYR A 326 27.86 -21.46 -11.95
N PRO A 327 28.37 -22.25 -12.92
CA PRO A 327 28.83 -21.70 -14.19
C PRO A 327 27.68 -21.19 -15.05
N ALA A 328 27.83 -19.96 -15.58
CA ALA A 328 26.94 -19.40 -16.57
C ALA A 328 27.27 -19.97 -17.97
N ILE A 329 26.27 -20.46 -18.66
CA ILE A 329 26.38 -20.99 -20.02
C ILE A 329 25.60 -20.05 -20.95
N SER A 330 26.29 -19.46 -21.92
CA SER A 330 25.68 -18.51 -22.87
C SER A 330 25.88 -18.97 -24.30
N ILE A 331 24.94 -18.63 -25.16
CA ILE A 331 25.10 -18.70 -26.61
C ILE A 331 25.41 -17.31 -27.11
N THR A 332 26.54 -17.15 -27.79
CA THR A 332 26.92 -15.91 -28.44
C THR A 332 26.84 -16.06 -29.95
N GLY A 333 26.24 -15.11 -30.62
CA GLY A 333 26.14 -15.04 -32.07
C GLY A 333 26.53 -13.66 -32.58
N GLY A 334 27.23 -13.60 -33.69
CA GLY A 334 27.56 -12.35 -34.36
C GLY A 334 27.58 -12.52 -35.87
N PHE A 335 27.00 -11.55 -36.55
CA PHE A 335 27.07 -11.40 -38.00
C PHE A 335 27.45 -9.97 -38.32
N GLY A 336 28.41 -9.77 -39.19
CA GLY A 336 28.89 -8.43 -39.50
C GLY A 336 29.76 -8.36 -40.73
N GLY A 337 30.38 -7.22 -40.92
CA GLY A 337 31.36 -6.96 -41.96
C GLY A 337 32.46 -6.04 -41.49
N LEU A 338 33.68 -6.36 -41.93
CA LEU A 338 34.87 -5.58 -41.64
C LEU A 338 35.60 -5.31 -42.94
N ALA A 339 36.01 -4.05 -43.14
CA ALA A 339 36.93 -3.68 -44.21
C ALA A 339 37.97 -2.68 -43.69
N SER A 340 39.18 -2.78 -44.22
CA SER A 340 40.27 -1.88 -43.81
C SER A 340 41.13 -1.50 -45.02
N THR A 341 41.48 -0.23 -45.13
CA THR A 341 42.42 0.27 -46.14
C THR A 341 43.85 -0.22 -45.92
N ALA A 342 44.18 -0.70 -44.72
CA ALA A 342 45.47 -1.35 -44.42
C ALA A 342 45.69 -2.64 -45.23
N SER A 343 44.61 -3.34 -45.56
CA SER A 343 44.62 -4.56 -46.37
C SER A 343 44.41 -4.30 -47.88
N GLY A 344 44.47 -3.03 -48.31
CA GLY A 344 44.27 -2.63 -49.69
C GLY A 344 42.81 -2.66 -50.15
N HIS A 345 41.85 -2.79 -49.21
CA HIS A 345 40.43 -2.86 -49.51
C HIS A 345 39.75 -1.50 -49.41
N ASN A 346 38.71 -1.31 -50.23
CA ASN A 346 37.82 -0.17 -50.05
C ASN A 346 36.85 -0.41 -48.88
N LEU A 347 36.55 0.62 -48.08
CA LEU A 347 35.66 0.54 -46.94
C LEU A 347 34.27 -0.02 -47.30
N ALA A 348 33.74 0.27 -48.49
CA ALA A 348 32.50 -0.28 -48.99
C ALA A 348 32.50 -1.84 -49.05
N GLN A 349 33.65 -2.47 -49.05
CA GLN A 349 33.77 -3.93 -49.05
C GLN A 349 33.37 -4.56 -47.72
N ALA A 350 33.21 -3.80 -46.62
CA ALA A 350 32.58 -4.27 -45.38
C ALA A 350 31.16 -4.80 -45.62
N PHE A 351 30.47 -4.31 -46.64
CA PHE A 351 29.10 -4.74 -47.00
C PHE A 351 29.07 -5.84 -48.09
N HIS A 352 30.24 -6.14 -48.70
CA HIS A 352 30.36 -7.21 -49.72
C HIS A 352 30.67 -8.57 -49.08
N PRO A 353 30.42 -9.69 -49.80
CA PRO A 353 30.70 -11.03 -49.27
C PRO A 353 32.11 -11.24 -48.72
N ILE A 354 33.13 -10.58 -49.28
CA ILE A 354 34.53 -10.69 -48.86
C ILE A 354 34.79 -10.13 -47.49
N GLY A 355 34.01 -9.12 -47.04
CA GLY A 355 34.15 -8.50 -45.70
C GLY A 355 33.27 -9.15 -44.63
N ARG A 356 32.39 -10.09 -44.97
CA ARG A 356 31.41 -10.69 -44.05
C ARG A 356 32.08 -11.58 -43.02
N MET A 357 31.62 -11.45 -41.78
CA MET A 357 32.02 -12.30 -40.66
C MET A 357 30.78 -12.92 -40.04
N PHE A 358 30.89 -14.18 -39.67
CA PHE A 358 29.86 -14.88 -38.91
C PHE A 358 30.53 -15.68 -37.80
N THR A 359 30.01 -15.50 -36.57
CA THR A 359 30.48 -16.24 -35.41
C THR A 359 29.28 -16.71 -34.62
N VAL A 360 29.25 -17.99 -34.26
CA VAL A 360 28.27 -18.56 -33.34
C VAL A 360 28.95 -19.61 -32.49
N GLY A 361 28.69 -19.61 -31.19
CA GLY A 361 29.25 -20.61 -30.32
C GLY A 361 28.75 -20.48 -28.88
N PRO A 362 28.81 -21.62 -28.13
CA PRO A 362 28.60 -21.58 -26.71
C PRO A 362 29.78 -20.89 -26.01
N SER A 363 29.49 -20.16 -24.95
CA SER A 363 30.49 -19.61 -24.03
C SER A 363 30.17 -20.07 -22.60
N PHE A 364 31.22 -20.30 -21.84
CA PHE A 364 31.15 -20.76 -20.46
C PHE A 364 31.94 -19.78 -19.58
N LYS A 365 31.29 -19.31 -18.52
CA LYS A 365 31.93 -18.42 -17.57
C LYS A 365 31.64 -18.90 -16.15
N TRP A 366 32.68 -19.10 -15.35
CA TRP A 366 32.56 -19.50 -13.96
C TRP A 366 33.48 -18.67 -13.07
N ASN A 367 32.92 -18.02 -12.05
CA ASN A 367 33.64 -17.22 -11.09
C ASN A 367 34.18 -18.13 -9.96
N VAL A 368 35.25 -18.88 -10.20
CA VAL A 368 35.79 -19.87 -9.26
C VAL A 368 36.53 -19.25 -8.05
N LEU A 369 37.18 -18.09 -8.25
CA LEU A 369 37.92 -17.39 -7.18
C LEU A 369 37.21 -16.08 -6.86
N ASN A 370 36.19 -16.12 -6.00
CA ASN A 370 35.42 -14.97 -5.58
C ASN A 370 35.63 -14.58 -4.09
N TYR A 371 36.59 -15.24 -3.41
CA TYR A 371 36.98 -14.96 -2.02
C TYR A 371 35.79 -14.89 -1.04
N GLY A 372 34.75 -15.67 -1.28
CA GLY A 372 33.55 -15.74 -0.46
C GLY A 372 32.50 -14.64 -0.76
N GLN A 373 32.69 -13.79 -1.74
CA GLN A 373 31.76 -12.71 -2.08
C GLN A 373 30.36 -13.27 -2.42
N ILE A 374 30.26 -14.24 -3.32
CA ILE A 374 28.98 -14.85 -3.73
C ILE A 374 28.36 -15.59 -2.53
N THR A 375 29.13 -16.37 -1.79
CA THR A 375 28.62 -17.09 -0.60
C THR A 375 28.08 -16.14 0.45
N ASN A 376 28.73 -15.01 0.70
CA ASN A 376 28.23 -14.01 1.64
C ASN A 376 27.03 -13.25 1.08
N ASN A 377 26.91 -13.09 -0.24
CA ASN A 377 25.69 -12.55 -0.85
C ASN A 377 24.49 -13.50 -0.62
N VAL A 378 24.67 -14.82 -0.79
CA VAL A 378 23.61 -15.80 -0.45
C VAL A 378 23.20 -15.68 1.03
N ARG A 379 24.18 -15.59 1.95
CA ARG A 379 23.90 -15.40 3.38
C ARG A 379 23.18 -14.07 3.68
N LEU A 380 23.50 -13.01 2.93
CA LEU A 380 22.81 -11.73 3.04
C LEU A 380 21.33 -11.88 2.65
N GLN A 381 21.05 -12.55 1.53
CA GLN A 381 19.66 -12.79 1.07
C GLN A 381 18.90 -13.67 2.07
N ASP A 382 19.53 -14.71 2.63
CA ASP A 382 18.94 -15.58 3.64
C ASP A 382 18.61 -14.83 4.93
N ALA A 383 19.55 -14.00 5.44
CA ALA A 383 19.29 -13.17 6.63
C ALA A 383 18.16 -12.14 6.37
N THR A 384 18.06 -11.62 5.15
CA THR A 384 16.97 -10.72 4.75
C THR A 384 15.63 -11.47 4.71
N LEU A 385 15.61 -12.71 4.22
CA LEU A 385 14.41 -13.56 4.31
C LEU A 385 13.98 -13.75 5.76
N GLN A 386 14.93 -14.09 6.66
CA GLN A 386 14.61 -14.24 8.07
C GLN A 386 14.02 -12.97 8.68
N GLN A 387 14.49 -11.79 8.29
CA GLN A 387 13.91 -10.52 8.71
C GLN A 387 12.45 -10.42 8.25
N TYR A 388 12.14 -10.68 6.98
CA TYR A 388 10.75 -10.61 6.47
C TYR A 388 9.82 -11.64 7.13
N LEU A 389 10.33 -12.82 7.51
CA LEU A 389 9.55 -13.82 8.25
C LEU A 389 9.18 -13.30 9.65
N VAL A 390 10.10 -12.64 10.34
CA VAL A 390 9.84 -12.00 11.65
C VAL A 390 8.87 -10.82 11.49
N ASP A 391 9.05 -9.99 10.44
CA ASP A 391 8.14 -8.87 10.15
C ASP A 391 6.72 -9.36 9.87
N TYR A 392 6.56 -10.47 9.14
CA TYR A 392 5.26 -11.11 8.93
C TYR A 392 4.61 -11.55 10.24
N GLN A 393 5.36 -12.25 11.12
CA GLN A 393 4.85 -12.66 12.43
C GLN A 393 4.42 -11.47 13.28
N ASN A 394 5.21 -10.40 13.28
CA ASN A 394 4.88 -9.17 13.98
C ASN A 394 3.63 -8.49 13.39
N ALA A 395 3.50 -8.44 12.06
CA ALA A 395 2.30 -7.90 11.40
C ALA A 395 1.04 -8.64 11.84
N VAL A 396 1.09 -9.98 11.96
CA VAL A 396 -0.03 -10.80 12.46
C VAL A 396 -0.39 -10.45 13.91
N LEU A 397 0.60 -10.27 14.79
CA LEU A 397 0.36 -9.89 16.20
C LEU A 397 -0.23 -8.49 16.32
N VAL A 398 0.31 -7.53 15.58
CA VAL A 398 -0.21 -6.14 15.54
C VAL A 398 -1.63 -6.09 14.98
N ALA A 399 -1.93 -6.92 13.98
CA ALA A 399 -3.27 -7.02 13.43
C ALA A 399 -4.29 -7.54 14.46
N GLN A 400 -3.94 -8.57 15.23
CA GLN A 400 -4.78 -9.07 16.32
C GLN A 400 -5.00 -8.00 17.40
N GLN A 401 -3.93 -7.32 17.82
CA GLN A 401 -4.01 -6.19 18.75
C GLN A 401 -4.98 -5.12 18.25
N GLN A 402 -4.88 -4.69 16.99
CA GLN A 402 -5.76 -3.63 16.43
C GLN A 402 -7.23 -4.01 16.46
N VAL A 403 -7.57 -5.27 16.19
CA VAL A 403 -8.96 -5.75 16.26
C VAL A 403 -9.44 -5.76 17.71
N GLU A 404 -8.65 -6.31 18.64
CA GLU A 404 -9.01 -6.34 20.08
C GLU A 404 -9.18 -4.94 20.66
N ASP A 405 -8.27 -4.01 20.35
CA ASP A 405 -8.37 -2.61 20.77
C ASP A 405 -9.64 -1.96 20.20
N GLY A 406 -9.95 -2.23 18.93
CA GLY A 406 -11.18 -1.76 18.28
C GLY A 406 -12.44 -2.29 18.96
N ILE A 407 -12.49 -3.59 19.21
CA ILE A 407 -13.63 -4.25 19.91
C ILE A 407 -13.79 -3.68 21.31
N SER A 408 -12.72 -3.61 22.09
CA SER A 408 -12.73 -3.07 23.46
C SER A 408 -13.16 -1.61 23.46
N LYS A 409 -12.63 -0.79 22.55
CA LYS A 409 -13.06 0.62 22.42
C LYS A 409 -14.54 0.73 22.09
N PHE A 410 -15.06 -0.08 21.16
CA PHE A 410 -16.47 -0.07 20.78
C PHE A 410 -17.39 -0.46 21.95
N THR A 411 -17.13 -1.60 22.59
CA THR A 411 -17.97 -2.18 23.64
C THR A 411 -17.99 -1.35 24.93
N LEU A 412 -16.79 -0.93 25.36
CA LEU A 412 -16.63 -0.15 26.60
C LEU A 412 -17.15 1.29 26.42
N SER A 413 -16.88 1.94 25.27
CA SER A 413 -17.43 3.28 25.01
C SER A 413 -18.96 3.26 24.93
N LYS A 414 -19.57 2.18 24.39
CA LYS A 414 -21.03 2.00 24.37
C LYS A 414 -21.60 1.92 25.80
N THR A 415 -20.94 1.18 26.66
CA THR A 415 -21.30 1.10 28.07
C THR A 415 -21.15 2.42 28.77
N GLN A 416 -20.04 3.13 28.55
CA GLN A 416 -19.80 4.48 29.07
C GLN A 416 -20.85 5.49 28.61
N ALA A 417 -21.16 5.52 27.32
CA ALA A 417 -22.18 6.41 26.75
C ALA A 417 -23.55 6.21 27.40
N ARG A 418 -23.94 4.95 27.70
CA ARG A 418 -25.21 4.65 28.40
C ARG A 418 -25.27 5.26 29.82
N TYR A 419 -24.17 5.14 30.60
CA TYR A 419 -24.11 5.75 31.92
C TYR A 419 -24.06 7.28 31.87
N LEU A 420 -23.34 7.84 30.90
CA LEU A 420 -23.27 9.28 30.72
C LEU A 420 -24.60 9.88 30.24
N ALA A 421 -25.38 9.15 29.44
CA ALA A 421 -26.73 9.57 29.06
C ALA A 421 -27.65 9.72 30.28
N ARG A 422 -27.56 8.77 31.23
CA ARG A 422 -28.27 8.91 32.53
C ARG A 422 -27.73 10.06 33.34
N SER A 423 -26.41 10.23 33.42
CA SER A 423 -25.79 11.36 34.15
C SER A 423 -26.27 12.72 33.61
N VAL A 424 -26.37 12.88 32.28
CA VAL A 424 -26.91 14.12 31.68
C VAL A 424 -28.36 14.37 32.08
N LEU A 425 -29.19 13.33 32.13
CA LEU A 425 -30.58 13.45 32.54
C LEU A 425 -30.71 13.94 33.97
N GLU A 426 -29.96 13.35 34.92
CA GLU A 426 -29.98 13.70 36.32
C GLU A 426 -29.34 15.08 36.57
N ALA A 427 -28.23 15.39 35.88
CA ALA A 427 -27.60 16.71 35.99
C ALA A 427 -28.50 17.84 35.47
N ARG A 428 -29.28 17.59 34.41
CA ARG A 428 -30.26 18.57 33.92
C ARG A 428 -31.33 18.84 34.96
N GLY A 429 -31.90 17.80 35.57
CA GLY A 429 -32.87 17.96 36.68
C GLY A 429 -32.30 18.72 37.88
N ALA A 430 -31.03 18.48 38.22
CA ALA A 430 -30.36 19.19 39.28
C ALA A 430 -30.22 20.69 38.99
N VAL A 431 -29.85 21.10 37.78
CA VAL A 431 -29.80 22.50 37.35
C VAL A 431 -31.16 23.17 37.46
N ASP A 432 -32.22 22.52 36.96
CA ASP A 432 -33.57 23.08 36.96
C ASP A 432 -34.07 23.32 38.38
N ILE A 433 -33.84 22.38 39.31
CA ILE A 433 -34.19 22.51 40.74
C ILE A 433 -33.35 23.57 41.44
N ALA A 434 -32.01 23.54 41.22
CA ALA A 434 -31.09 24.50 41.84
C ALA A 434 -31.44 25.96 41.45
N LEU A 435 -31.75 26.21 40.19
CA LEU A 435 -32.11 27.52 39.67
C LEU A 435 -33.45 28.01 40.31
N LEU A 436 -34.45 27.12 40.40
CA LEU A 436 -35.73 27.43 41.03
C LEU A 436 -35.55 27.77 42.52
N GLN A 437 -34.78 26.97 43.28
CA GLN A 437 -34.48 27.20 44.69
C GLN A 437 -33.72 28.51 44.91
N TYR A 438 -32.75 28.83 44.06
CA TYR A 438 -32.03 30.11 44.09
C TYR A 438 -32.98 31.29 43.85
N GLN A 439 -33.88 31.19 42.85
CA GLN A 439 -34.90 32.22 42.60
C GLN A 439 -35.79 32.46 43.81
N GLN A 440 -36.16 31.41 44.56
CA GLN A 440 -36.97 31.49 45.79
C GLN A 440 -36.16 31.93 47.01
N GLY A 441 -34.83 32.03 46.91
CA GLY A 441 -33.96 32.42 48.02
C GLY A 441 -33.71 31.34 49.07
N THR A 442 -33.99 30.08 48.72
CA THR A 442 -33.83 28.92 49.61
C THR A 442 -32.48 28.22 49.45
N GLN A 443 -31.70 28.58 48.41
CA GLN A 443 -30.41 27.98 48.12
C GLN A 443 -29.41 29.04 47.63
N ASP A 444 -28.11 28.77 47.88
CA ASP A 444 -26.99 29.63 47.45
C ASP A 444 -26.72 29.52 45.96
N PHE A 445 -26.20 30.59 45.36
CA PHE A 445 -25.85 30.64 43.95
C PHE A 445 -24.76 29.63 43.55
N THR A 446 -23.84 29.33 44.49
CA THR A 446 -22.78 28.32 44.27
C THR A 446 -23.35 26.95 43.88
N THR A 447 -24.52 26.57 44.42
CA THR A 447 -25.19 25.32 44.05
C THR A 447 -25.66 25.34 42.59
N VAL A 448 -26.15 26.47 42.07
CA VAL A 448 -26.52 26.65 40.67
C VAL A 448 -25.30 26.48 39.77
N LEU A 449 -24.19 27.19 40.10
CA LEU A 449 -22.94 27.12 39.33
C LEU A 449 -22.39 25.72 39.25
N THR A 450 -22.27 25.04 40.40
CA THR A 450 -21.76 23.65 40.43
C THR A 450 -22.67 22.70 39.62
N SER A 451 -23.98 22.89 39.66
CA SER A 451 -24.92 22.09 38.89
C SER A 451 -24.78 22.34 37.37
N GLU A 452 -24.59 23.62 36.95
CA GLU A 452 -24.35 23.97 35.54
C GLU A 452 -23.03 23.42 35.01
N GLU A 453 -21.94 23.50 35.79
CA GLU A 453 -20.63 22.92 35.44
C GLU A 453 -20.71 21.40 35.29
N ASN A 454 -21.40 20.74 36.22
CA ASN A 454 -21.63 19.29 36.16
C ASN A 454 -22.44 18.90 34.92
N LEU A 455 -23.49 19.66 34.58
CA LEU A 455 -24.29 19.41 33.36
C LEU A 455 -23.46 19.57 32.08
N LEU A 456 -22.71 20.69 31.97
CA LEU A 456 -21.83 20.94 30.83
C LEU A 456 -20.80 19.81 30.66
N THR A 457 -20.17 19.40 31.77
CA THR A 457 -19.19 18.32 31.80
C THR A 457 -19.83 16.99 31.38
N ALA A 458 -20.99 16.63 31.94
CA ALA A 458 -21.70 15.40 31.58
C ALA A 458 -22.12 15.37 30.08
N GLN A 459 -22.60 16.50 29.55
CA GLN A 459 -22.97 16.62 28.13
C GLN A 459 -21.76 16.50 27.21
N ASN A 460 -20.64 17.13 27.53
CA ASN A 460 -19.41 17.00 26.73
C ASN A 460 -18.85 15.57 26.76
N ASN A 461 -18.86 14.94 27.93
CA ASN A 461 -18.43 13.56 28.09
C ASN A 461 -19.32 12.58 27.30
N LEU A 462 -20.63 12.80 27.29
CA LEU A 462 -21.57 12.00 26.48
C LEU A 462 -21.31 12.18 24.98
N ALA A 463 -21.09 13.41 24.51
CA ALA A 463 -20.76 13.65 23.11
C ALA A 463 -19.45 12.96 22.71
N ALA A 464 -18.40 13.06 23.54
CA ALA A 464 -17.13 12.39 23.33
C ALA A 464 -17.28 10.86 23.34
N ALA A 465 -18.02 10.29 24.32
CA ALA A 465 -18.27 8.85 24.39
C ALA A 465 -19.06 8.36 23.16
N SER A 466 -20.05 9.12 22.69
CA SER A 466 -20.81 8.79 21.47
C SER A 466 -19.91 8.79 20.22
N GLY A 467 -18.99 9.75 20.09
CA GLY A 467 -17.96 9.77 19.06
C GLY A 467 -17.01 8.57 19.16
N ASN A 468 -16.64 8.19 20.39
CA ASN A 468 -15.77 7.04 20.65
C ASN A 468 -16.45 5.71 20.30
N VAL A 469 -17.76 5.56 20.47
CA VAL A 469 -18.50 4.38 20.00
C VAL A 469 -18.39 4.24 18.49
N ALA A 470 -18.62 5.33 17.76
CA ALA A 470 -18.55 5.32 16.30
C ALA A 470 -17.11 5.10 15.79
N THR A 471 -16.11 5.81 16.35
CA THR A 471 -14.69 5.60 15.95
C THR A 471 -14.16 4.23 16.40
N GLY A 472 -14.65 3.66 17.49
CA GLY A 472 -14.36 2.29 17.91
C GLY A 472 -14.83 1.27 16.88
N LEU A 473 -16.04 1.46 16.35
CA LEU A 473 -16.57 0.61 15.28
C LEU A 473 -15.73 0.73 13.98
N VAL A 474 -15.33 1.94 13.61
CA VAL A 474 -14.41 2.14 12.47
C VAL A 474 -13.09 1.40 12.70
N ALA A 475 -12.54 1.46 13.94
CA ALA A 475 -11.30 0.75 14.28
C ALA A 475 -11.47 -0.78 14.16
N VAL A 476 -12.63 -1.34 14.52
CA VAL A 476 -12.93 -2.77 14.29
C VAL A 476 -12.85 -3.08 12.79
N PHE A 477 -13.56 -2.34 11.94
CA PHE A 477 -13.57 -2.63 10.49
C PHE A 477 -12.20 -2.41 9.84
N ARG A 478 -11.44 -1.41 10.26
CA ARG A 478 -10.04 -1.23 9.85
C ARG A 478 -9.19 -2.42 10.27
N GLY A 479 -9.30 -2.85 11.52
CA GLY A 479 -8.59 -4.01 12.05
C GLY A 479 -8.93 -5.31 11.32
N LEU A 480 -10.15 -5.46 10.84
CA LEU A 480 -10.62 -6.58 10.03
C LEU A 480 -10.22 -6.47 8.54
N GLY A 481 -9.56 -5.37 8.13
CA GLY A 481 -9.14 -5.15 6.75
C GLY A 481 -10.30 -4.91 5.79
N GLY A 482 -11.41 -4.31 6.25
CA GLY A 482 -12.59 -4.09 5.43
C GLY A 482 -12.45 -2.90 4.47
N GLY A 483 -13.13 -2.97 3.32
CA GLY A 483 -13.32 -1.85 2.38
C GLY A 483 -12.48 -1.90 1.10
N TRP A 484 -11.37 -2.62 1.06
CA TRP A 484 -10.51 -2.67 -0.15
C TRP A 484 -11.21 -3.28 -1.37
N GLN A 485 -12.23 -4.12 -1.16
CA GLN A 485 -13.00 -4.80 -2.21
C GLN A 485 -13.73 -3.83 -3.14
N ILE A 486 -13.91 -2.56 -2.78
CA ILE A 486 -14.53 -1.54 -3.66
C ILE A 486 -13.72 -1.27 -4.94
N ARG A 487 -12.43 -1.63 -4.96
CA ARG A 487 -11.59 -1.51 -6.14
C ARG A 487 -11.75 -2.65 -7.14
N GLU A 488 -12.33 -3.78 -6.77
CA GLU A 488 -12.47 -4.93 -7.66
C GLU A 488 -13.09 -4.54 -9.00
N GLY A 489 -12.43 -4.92 -10.10
CA GLY A 489 -12.83 -4.54 -11.44
C GLY A 489 -12.51 -3.10 -11.85
N LYS A 490 -11.68 -2.38 -11.06
CA LYS A 490 -11.24 -1.01 -11.37
C LYS A 490 -9.71 -0.95 -11.47
N GLY A 491 -9.19 -0.02 -12.29
CA GLY A 491 -7.77 0.23 -12.41
C GLY A 491 -7.17 0.92 -11.18
N PHE A 492 -5.85 0.81 -11.01
CA PHE A 492 -5.12 1.41 -9.88
C PHE A 492 -4.93 2.93 -9.99
N VAL A 493 -5.11 3.50 -11.17
CA VAL A 493 -5.02 4.95 -11.41
C VAL A 493 -6.30 5.44 -12.08
N ASN A 494 -6.63 6.71 -11.84
CA ASN A 494 -7.78 7.31 -12.50
C ASN A 494 -7.50 7.58 -14.00
N GLU A 495 -8.58 7.74 -14.79
CA GLU A 495 -8.50 7.87 -16.24
C GLU A 495 -7.73 9.11 -16.71
N ALA A 496 -7.71 10.18 -15.90
CA ALA A 496 -6.94 11.39 -16.21
C ALA A 496 -5.43 11.10 -16.14
N THR A 497 -4.98 10.46 -15.07
CA THR A 497 -3.58 10.03 -14.89
C THR A 497 -3.18 9.00 -15.96
N ALA A 498 -4.05 8.02 -16.26
CA ALA A 498 -3.78 7.02 -17.29
C ALA A 498 -3.58 7.67 -18.68
N ARG A 499 -4.42 8.66 -19.03
CA ARG A 499 -4.27 9.42 -20.29
C ARG A 499 -2.97 10.21 -20.33
N GLU A 500 -2.61 10.86 -19.23
CA GLU A 500 -1.35 11.60 -19.13
C GLU A 500 -0.14 10.67 -19.30
N MET A 501 -0.16 9.48 -18.66
CA MET A 501 0.90 8.47 -18.79
C MET A 501 1.02 7.96 -20.23
N ARG A 502 -0.10 7.67 -20.90
CA ARG A 502 -0.11 7.26 -22.32
C ARG A 502 0.43 8.35 -23.26
N SER A 503 0.24 9.62 -22.93
CA SER A 503 0.78 10.72 -23.74
C SER A 503 2.30 10.86 -23.68
N ARG A 504 2.93 10.37 -22.61
CA ARG A 504 4.39 10.45 -22.40
C ARG A 504 5.14 9.21 -22.92
N THR A 505 4.51 8.03 -22.82
CA THR A 505 5.16 6.75 -23.12
C THR A 505 4.12 5.75 -23.63
N ASN A 506 4.53 4.85 -24.51
CA ASN A 506 3.69 3.73 -24.93
C ASN A 506 3.58 2.70 -23.79
N TRP A 507 2.43 2.62 -23.16
CA TRP A 507 2.14 1.68 -22.09
C TRP A 507 1.50 0.37 -22.58
N GLY A 508 1.17 0.24 -23.88
CA GLY A 508 0.39 -0.90 -24.37
C GLY A 508 -0.86 -1.14 -23.52
N ASP A 509 -1.13 -2.38 -23.20
CA ASP A 509 -2.30 -2.79 -22.39
C ASP A 509 -2.04 -2.76 -20.86
N LEU A 510 -0.84 -2.33 -20.41
CA LEU A 510 -0.51 -2.29 -18.99
C LEU A 510 -1.37 -1.34 -18.15
N LEU A 511 -2.07 -0.38 -18.78
CA LEU A 511 -3.02 0.53 -18.13
C LEU A 511 -4.49 0.08 -18.26
N SER A 512 -4.75 -1.13 -18.79
CA SER A 512 -6.11 -1.65 -18.93
C SER A 512 -6.55 -2.36 -17.65
N PRO A 513 -7.78 -2.13 -17.16
CA PRO A 513 -8.32 -2.84 -16.00
C PRO A 513 -8.46 -4.35 -16.21
N GLU A 514 -8.65 -4.77 -17.45
CA GLU A 514 -8.90 -6.18 -17.84
C GLU A 514 -7.70 -7.12 -17.60
N GLY A 515 -6.49 -6.58 -17.42
CA GLY A 515 -5.29 -7.34 -17.05
C GLY A 515 -5.13 -7.63 -15.57
N GLU A 516 -6.02 -7.10 -14.74
CA GLU A 516 -5.90 -7.09 -13.27
C GLU A 516 -6.84 -8.14 -12.65
N THR A 517 -6.59 -9.43 -12.90
CA THR A 517 -7.24 -10.47 -12.09
C THR A 517 -6.78 -10.31 -10.63
N PRO A 518 -7.72 -10.19 -9.67
CA PRO A 518 -7.35 -10.24 -8.25
C PRO A 518 -6.60 -11.54 -8.00
N PRO A 519 -5.59 -11.53 -7.12
CA PRO A 519 -4.93 -12.74 -6.71
C PRO A 519 -5.99 -13.73 -6.17
N PRO A 520 -5.84 -15.04 -6.41
CA PRO A 520 -6.83 -16.03 -6.01
C PRO A 520 -7.11 -15.93 -4.51
N ASP A 521 -8.38 -16.09 -4.14
CA ASP A 521 -8.85 -16.13 -2.76
C ASP A 521 -8.00 -17.16 -1.95
N PRO A 522 -7.39 -16.78 -0.82
CA PRO A 522 -6.57 -17.69 -0.02
C PRO A 522 -7.33 -18.90 0.54
N GLY A 523 -8.62 -19.04 0.27
CA GLY A 523 -9.44 -20.22 0.57
C GLY A 523 -9.38 -21.33 -0.48
N LEU A 524 -8.76 -21.11 -1.65
CA LEU A 524 -8.55 -22.16 -2.65
C LEU A 524 -7.20 -22.87 -2.41
N PRO A 525 -7.09 -24.20 -2.72
CA PRO A 525 -5.84 -24.92 -2.55
C PRO A 525 -4.71 -24.18 -3.27
N GLY A 526 -3.58 -24.05 -2.59
CA GLY A 526 -2.45 -23.25 -2.99
C GLY A 526 -1.93 -23.60 -4.39
N PRO A 527 -1.05 -22.77 -4.94
CA PRO A 527 -0.58 -22.85 -6.32
C PRO A 527 0.39 -24.01 -6.55
N GLU A 528 0.17 -25.19 -5.96
CA GLU A 528 1.00 -26.36 -6.23
C GLU A 528 0.93 -26.83 -7.68
N ASP A 529 -0.03 -26.31 -8.47
CA ASP A 529 -0.24 -26.71 -9.88
C ASP A 529 -0.09 -25.55 -10.90
N ARG A 530 0.28 -24.35 -10.50
CA ARG A 530 0.48 -23.26 -11.44
C ARG A 530 1.94 -22.82 -11.40
N GLY A 531 2.74 -23.45 -12.23
CA GLY A 531 4.02 -22.86 -12.60
C GLY A 531 3.81 -21.40 -13.05
N PRO A 532 4.83 -20.53 -12.95
CA PRO A 532 4.69 -19.12 -13.31
C PRO A 532 4.10 -19.05 -14.71
N THR A 533 2.92 -18.43 -14.85
CA THR A 533 2.31 -18.17 -16.15
C THR A 533 3.18 -17.11 -16.82
N ILE A 534 4.17 -17.57 -17.57
CA ILE A 534 5.01 -16.72 -18.41
C ILE A 534 4.09 -16.20 -19.51
N ARG A 535 3.53 -15.02 -19.32
CA ARG A 535 2.88 -14.28 -20.40
C ARG A 535 4.00 -13.70 -21.26
N LEU A 536 4.00 -14.04 -22.55
CA LEU A 536 4.92 -13.44 -23.51
C LEU A 536 4.71 -11.92 -23.49
N PRO A 537 5.79 -11.12 -23.50
CA PRO A 537 5.64 -9.67 -23.61
C PRO A 537 4.92 -9.34 -24.91
N GLU A 538 3.89 -8.53 -24.84
CA GLU A 538 3.28 -7.91 -26.00
C GLU A 538 4.20 -6.76 -26.44
N TRP A 539 4.86 -6.94 -27.59
CA TRP A 539 5.81 -5.99 -28.18
C TRP A 539 5.11 -4.79 -28.83
#